data_96737aaf95ab3cb88e11c6caa5a8344c
#
_entry.id   96737aaf95ab3cb88e11c6caa5a8344c
#
_cell.length_a   1.000
_cell.length_b   1.000
_cell.length_c   1.000
_cell.angle_alpha   90.00
_cell.angle_beta   90.00
_cell.angle_gamma   90.00
#
_symmetry.space_group_name_H-M   'P 1'
#
loop_
_entity.id
_entity.type
_entity.pdbx_description
1 polymer ?
#
loop_
_entity_poly.entity_id
_entity_poly.type
_entity_poly.pdbx_seq_one_letter_code
_entity_poly.pdbx_strand_id
1 'polypeptide(L)'
;SDVNPIFPMMFISIACGAISGFHATQSPMMARCLKNEKMGRRVFYGAMVVEGIVALIWAAAAIAFFNGSFDALSEFLKGKTPAILVNDISVGWLGTFGGILAMLGVIAAPITSGDTALRSARLIAADFLHIPQKKIRNRLLVSIPIFILAWLVMMIDFEVLWRYFAWCNQTLAVFTLW
;
A
#
# COMPACT_ATOMS: atom_id res chain seq x y z
N SER A 1 18.52 -5.20 -25.56
CA SER A 1 17.51 -5.60 -24.57
C SER A 1 18.01 -5.20 -23.19
N ASP A 2 17.50 -4.07 -22.72
CA ASP A 2 17.81 -3.57 -21.38
C ASP A 2 17.07 -4.45 -20.37
N VAL A 3 17.72 -5.56 -20.02
CA VAL A 3 17.27 -6.38 -18.90
C VAL A 3 17.53 -5.58 -17.66
N ASN A 4 16.48 -5.03 -17.06
CA ASN A 4 16.58 -4.43 -15.74
C ASN A 4 17.21 -5.45 -14.79
N PRO A 5 18.37 -5.15 -14.20
CA PRO A 5 19.06 -6.13 -13.37
C PRO A 5 18.14 -6.51 -12.20
N ILE A 6 17.99 -7.81 -11.96
CA ILE A 6 17.18 -8.32 -10.85
C ILE A 6 17.62 -7.68 -9.54
N PHE A 7 18.92 -7.50 -9.36
CA PHE A 7 19.50 -6.76 -8.24
C PHE A 7 19.94 -5.36 -8.70
N PRO A 8 19.60 -4.27 -8.01
CA PRO A 8 18.82 -4.18 -6.76
C PRO A 8 17.31 -4.01 -6.96
N MET A 9 16.78 -3.93 -8.19
CA MET A 9 15.42 -3.52 -8.51
C MET A 9 14.34 -4.44 -7.90
N MET A 10 14.58 -5.75 -7.88
CA MET A 10 13.67 -6.71 -7.27
C MET A 10 13.51 -6.45 -5.76
N PHE A 11 14.60 -6.14 -5.07
CA PHE A 11 14.55 -5.85 -3.63
C PHE A 11 13.81 -4.55 -3.32
N ILE A 12 13.91 -3.55 -4.20
CA ILE A 12 13.15 -2.30 -4.09
C ILE A 12 11.65 -2.56 -4.22
N SER A 13 11.25 -3.40 -5.18
CA SER A 13 9.85 -3.74 -5.42
C SER A 13 9.25 -4.61 -4.30
N ILE A 14 10.02 -5.57 -3.78
CA ILE A 14 9.59 -6.47 -2.70
C ILE A 14 9.53 -5.75 -1.35
N ALA A 15 10.33 -4.71 -1.13
CA ALA A 15 10.37 -4.00 0.15
C ALA A 15 9.01 -3.45 0.57
N CYS A 16 8.15 -3.08 -0.36
CA CYS A 16 6.80 -2.62 -0.05
C CYS A 16 5.90 -3.74 0.50
N GLY A 17 6.04 -4.98 0.03
CA GLY A 17 5.23 -6.11 0.46
C GLY A 17 5.79 -6.86 1.67
N ALA A 18 7.11 -7.05 1.73
CA ALA A 18 7.75 -7.87 2.75
C ALA A 18 8.23 -7.08 3.97
N ILE A 19 8.76 -5.87 3.76
CA ILE A 19 9.36 -5.03 4.79
C ILE A 19 8.88 -3.58 4.56
N SER A 20 7.60 -3.35 4.72
CA SER A 20 7.00 -2.04 4.51
C SER A 20 7.16 -1.15 5.74
N GLY A 21 7.58 0.09 5.55
CA GLY A 21 7.53 1.12 6.58
C GLY A 21 6.11 1.41 7.09
N PHE A 22 5.10 1.09 6.31
CA PHE A 22 3.70 1.12 6.73
C PHE A 22 3.44 0.15 7.88
N HIS A 23 4.05 -1.04 7.87
CA HIS A 23 3.96 -1.99 8.98
C HIS A 23 4.59 -1.45 10.27
N ALA A 24 5.71 -0.75 10.18
CA ALA A 24 6.35 -0.13 11.34
C ALA A 24 5.45 0.90 12.02
N THR A 25 4.64 1.65 11.26
CA THR A 25 3.69 2.65 11.80
C THR A 25 2.38 2.02 12.27
N GLN A 26 1.91 0.95 11.65
CA GLN A 26 0.64 0.30 11.95
C GLN A 26 0.74 -0.74 13.06
N SER A 27 1.84 -1.50 13.13
CA SER A 27 2.00 -2.59 14.09
C SER A 27 1.83 -2.17 15.55
N PRO A 28 2.35 -1.01 16.01
CA PRO A 28 2.12 -0.57 17.39
C PRO A 28 0.65 -0.28 17.69
N MET A 29 -0.09 0.23 16.71
CA MET A 29 -1.53 0.50 16.87
C MET A 29 -2.33 -0.80 16.94
N MET A 30 -2.03 -1.74 16.06
CA MET A 30 -2.68 -3.05 16.05
C MET A 30 -2.36 -3.86 17.29
N ALA A 31 -1.12 -3.77 17.80
CA ALA A 31 -0.72 -4.43 19.04
C ALA A 31 -1.56 -3.97 20.25
N ARG A 32 -1.89 -2.68 20.32
CA ARG A 32 -2.77 -2.14 21.37
C ARG A 32 -4.24 -2.62 21.27
N CYS A 33 -4.66 -3.09 20.11
CA CYS A 33 -6.01 -3.59 19.86
C CYS A 33 -6.15 -5.11 20.04
N LEU A 34 -5.06 -5.84 20.24
CA LEU A 34 -5.08 -7.28 20.44
C LEU A 34 -5.75 -7.65 21.77
N LYS A 35 -6.76 -8.52 21.71
CA LYS A 35 -7.43 -9.06 22.90
C LYS A 35 -6.59 -10.08 23.66
N ASN A 36 -5.71 -10.78 22.94
CA ASN A 36 -4.88 -11.84 23.50
C ASN A 36 -3.55 -11.87 22.71
N GLU A 37 -2.44 -11.94 23.41
CA GLU A 37 -1.09 -12.02 22.86
C GLU A 37 -0.91 -13.21 21.90
N LYS A 38 -1.56 -14.35 22.18
CA LYS A 38 -1.56 -15.54 21.30
C LYS A 38 -2.09 -15.27 19.90
N MET A 39 -2.89 -14.22 19.71
CA MET A 39 -3.41 -13.83 18.40
C MET A 39 -2.37 -13.05 17.56
N GLY A 40 -1.30 -12.57 18.16
CA GLY A 40 -0.29 -11.78 17.47
C GLY A 40 0.26 -12.45 16.21
N ARG A 41 0.58 -13.75 16.29
CA ARG A 41 1.05 -14.51 15.12
C ARG A 41 0.04 -14.55 13.97
N ARG A 42 -1.25 -14.67 14.28
CA ARG A 42 -2.31 -14.67 13.24
C ARG A 42 -2.51 -13.28 12.64
N VAL A 43 -2.51 -12.27 13.48
CA VAL A 43 -2.80 -10.89 13.05
C VAL A 43 -1.64 -10.32 12.26
N PHE A 44 -0.40 -10.45 12.73
CA PHE A 44 0.74 -9.85 12.05
C PHE A 44 1.31 -10.75 10.94
N TYR A 45 1.67 -11.98 11.25
CA TYR A 45 2.27 -12.88 10.26
C TYR A 45 1.22 -13.48 9.31
N GLY A 46 0.09 -13.96 9.85
CA GLY A 46 -0.96 -14.58 9.05
C GLY A 46 -1.57 -13.63 8.02
N ALA A 47 -1.81 -12.37 8.38
CA ALA A 47 -2.31 -11.36 7.44
C ALA A 47 -1.32 -11.12 6.30
N MET A 48 -0.02 -11.06 6.59
CA MET A 48 1.03 -10.85 5.58
C MET A 48 1.13 -12.03 4.60
N VAL A 49 0.97 -13.26 5.09
CA VAL A 49 0.95 -14.45 4.23
C VAL A 49 -0.24 -14.41 3.27
N VAL A 50 -1.42 -14.04 3.77
CA VAL A 50 -2.63 -13.91 2.93
C VAL A 50 -2.45 -12.80 1.91
N GLU A 51 -1.92 -11.65 2.30
CA GLU A 51 -1.61 -10.53 1.39
C GLU A 51 -0.65 -10.98 0.28
N GLY A 52 0.43 -11.70 0.63
CA GLY A 52 1.39 -12.24 -0.32
C GLY A 52 0.76 -13.21 -1.32
N ILE A 53 -0.12 -14.10 -0.85
CA ILE A 53 -0.85 -15.04 -1.72
C ILE A 53 -1.76 -14.28 -2.69
N VAL A 54 -2.51 -13.30 -2.22
CA VAL A 54 -3.39 -12.48 -3.07
C VAL A 54 -2.57 -11.71 -4.11
N ALA A 55 -1.43 -11.14 -3.71
CA ALA A 55 -0.53 -10.46 -4.64
C ALA A 55 0.01 -11.40 -5.73
N LEU A 56 0.37 -12.64 -5.37
CA LEU A 56 0.80 -13.65 -6.34
C LEU A 56 -0.32 -14.07 -7.29
N ILE A 57 -1.56 -14.18 -6.82
CA ILE A 57 -2.73 -14.45 -7.67
C ILE A 57 -2.90 -13.32 -8.70
N TRP A 58 -2.80 -12.07 -8.29
CA TRP A 58 -2.90 -10.93 -9.21
C TRP A 58 -1.75 -10.89 -10.21
N ALA A 59 -0.52 -11.18 -9.78
CA ALA A 59 0.62 -11.26 -10.69
C ALA A 59 0.44 -12.38 -11.73
N ALA A 60 0.00 -13.56 -11.30
CA ALA A 60 -0.28 -14.67 -12.19
C ALA A 60 -1.44 -14.34 -13.15
N ALA A 61 -2.50 -13.71 -12.68
CA ALA A 61 -3.62 -13.28 -13.50
C ALA A 61 -3.19 -12.27 -14.57
N ALA A 62 -2.36 -11.29 -14.21
CA ALA A 62 -1.85 -10.30 -15.16
C ALA A 62 -1.00 -10.96 -16.27
N ILE A 63 -0.11 -11.88 -15.90
CA ILE A 63 0.72 -12.59 -16.87
C ILE A 63 -0.13 -13.50 -17.76
N ALA A 64 -1.08 -14.24 -17.20
CA ALA A 64 -1.94 -15.15 -17.92
C ALA A 64 -2.88 -14.42 -18.90
N PHE A 65 -3.37 -13.24 -18.55
CA PHE A 65 -4.23 -12.43 -19.43
C PHE A 65 -3.53 -12.01 -20.72
N PHE A 66 -2.22 -11.80 -20.68
CA PHE A 66 -1.38 -11.52 -21.85
C PHE A 66 -0.68 -12.76 -22.42
N ASN A 67 -1.22 -13.96 -22.19
CA ASN A 67 -0.67 -15.23 -22.69
C ASN A 67 0.83 -15.44 -22.36
N GLY A 68 1.29 -14.97 -21.22
CA GLY A 68 2.68 -15.08 -20.78
C GLY A 68 3.64 -14.06 -21.40
N SER A 69 3.17 -13.12 -22.20
CA SER A 69 4.01 -12.10 -22.82
C SER A 69 4.25 -10.91 -21.88
N PHE A 70 5.46 -10.82 -21.34
CA PHE A 70 5.87 -9.66 -20.53
C PHE A 70 5.95 -8.37 -21.35
N ASP A 71 6.31 -8.47 -22.63
CA ASP A 71 6.42 -7.31 -23.52
C ASP A 71 5.03 -6.67 -23.74
N ALA A 72 4.00 -7.49 -24.01
CA ALA A 72 2.63 -7.02 -24.15
C ALA A 72 2.09 -6.38 -22.86
N LEU A 73 2.37 -6.98 -21.71
CA LEU A 73 2.02 -6.41 -20.40
C LEU A 73 2.72 -5.07 -20.16
N SER A 74 4.02 -4.98 -20.46
CA SER A 74 4.80 -3.77 -20.27
C SER A 74 4.34 -2.64 -21.20
N GLU A 75 4.01 -2.96 -22.44
CA GLU A 75 3.48 -2.01 -23.41
C GLU A 75 2.10 -1.49 -22.99
N PHE A 76 1.24 -2.37 -22.51
CA PHE A 76 -0.06 -1.99 -21.95
C PHE A 76 0.07 -1.01 -20.77
N LEU A 77 1.02 -1.25 -19.88
CA LEU A 77 1.24 -0.41 -18.70
C LEU A 77 1.92 0.95 -18.99
N LYS A 78 2.61 1.10 -20.13
CA LYS A 78 3.20 2.40 -20.53
C LYS A 78 2.16 3.49 -20.78
N GLY A 79 0.93 3.12 -21.13
CA GLY A 79 -0.14 4.09 -21.43
C GLY A 79 -1.33 4.05 -20.48
N LYS A 80 -1.36 3.10 -19.53
CA LYS A 80 -2.52 2.84 -18.68
C LYS A 80 -2.12 2.60 -17.23
N THR A 81 -3.01 2.95 -16.32
CA THR A 81 -2.80 2.70 -14.89
C THR A 81 -3.04 1.24 -14.52
N PRO A 82 -2.40 0.71 -13.46
CA PRO A 82 -2.67 -0.64 -12.96
C PRO A 82 -4.15 -0.91 -12.63
N ALA A 83 -4.90 0.11 -12.25
CA ALA A 83 -6.34 -0.01 -11.99
C ALA A 83 -7.14 -0.39 -13.25
N ILE A 84 -6.76 0.12 -14.43
CA ILE A 84 -7.38 -0.25 -15.71
C ILE A 84 -7.07 -1.70 -16.04
N LEU A 85 -5.84 -2.16 -15.78
CA LEU A 85 -5.46 -3.57 -15.97
C LEU A 85 -6.33 -4.51 -15.12
N VAL A 86 -6.53 -4.19 -13.85
CA VAL A 86 -7.41 -4.97 -12.96
C VAL A 86 -8.84 -5.02 -13.49
N ASN A 87 -9.36 -3.89 -13.99
CA ASN A 87 -10.69 -3.84 -14.58
C ASN A 87 -10.79 -4.73 -15.84
N ASP A 88 -9.83 -4.60 -16.76
CA ASP A 88 -9.84 -5.34 -18.03
C ASP A 88 -9.73 -6.86 -17.80
N ILE A 89 -8.88 -7.31 -16.87
CA ILE A 89 -8.79 -8.71 -16.48
C ILE A 89 -10.11 -9.19 -15.88
N SER A 90 -10.67 -8.43 -14.97
CA SER A 90 -11.89 -8.80 -14.24
C SER A 90 -13.10 -8.86 -15.16
N VAL A 91 -13.24 -7.89 -16.06
CA VAL A 91 -14.30 -7.89 -17.07
C VAL A 91 -14.09 -9.02 -18.09
N GLY A 92 -12.87 -9.23 -18.54
CA GLY A 92 -12.54 -10.28 -19.53
C GLY A 92 -12.80 -11.70 -19.04
N TRP A 93 -12.55 -11.99 -17.77
CA TRP A 93 -12.71 -13.33 -17.20
C TRP A 93 -14.01 -13.56 -16.46
N LEU A 94 -14.54 -12.54 -15.78
CA LEU A 94 -15.71 -12.65 -14.92
C LEU A 94 -16.93 -11.87 -15.44
N GLY A 95 -16.79 -11.24 -16.59
CA GLY A 95 -17.83 -10.42 -17.18
C GLY A 95 -18.07 -9.11 -16.42
N THR A 96 -19.14 -8.42 -16.76
CA THR A 96 -19.48 -7.09 -16.22
C THR A 96 -19.65 -7.10 -14.69
N PHE A 97 -20.23 -8.15 -14.14
CA PHE A 97 -20.42 -8.28 -12.69
C PHE A 97 -19.08 -8.39 -11.95
N GLY A 98 -18.15 -9.19 -12.47
CA GLY A 98 -16.79 -9.29 -11.93
C GLY A 98 -16.03 -7.97 -12.01
N GLY A 99 -16.19 -7.24 -13.11
CA GLY A 99 -15.62 -5.90 -13.27
C GLY A 99 -16.11 -4.91 -12.20
N ILE A 100 -17.42 -4.89 -11.94
CA ILE A 100 -17.99 -4.02 -10.89
C ILE A 100 -17.42 -4.37 -9.50
N LEU A 101 -17.37 -5.66 -9.15
CA LEU A 101 -16.81 -6.10 -7.87
C LEU A 101 -15.33 -5.75 -7.73
N ALA A 102 -14.54 -5.93 -8.79
CA ALA A 102 -13.13 -5.58 -8.80
C ALA A 102 -12.91 -4.07 -8.64
N MET A 103 -13.69 -3.26 -9.34
CA MET A 103 -13.63 -1.79 -9.21
C MET A 103 -14.01 -1.32 -7.81
N LEU A 104 -15.03 -1.90 -7.20
CA LEU A 104 -15.36 -1.62 -5.81
C LEU A 104 -14.20 -1.96 -4.86
N GLY A 105 -13.53 -3.09 -5.07
CA GLY A 105 -12.35 -3.47 -4.31
C GLY A 105 -11.19 -2.51 -4.48
N VAL A 106 -10.89 -2.13 -5.73
CA VAL A 106 -9.82 -1.18 -6.07
C VAL A 106 -10.07 0.22 -5.49
N ILE A 107 -11.33 0.63 -5.35
CA ILE A 107 -11.70 1.91 -4.74
C ILE A 107 -11.69 1.81 -3.21
N ALA A 108 -12.25 0.74 -2.65
CA ALA A 108 -12.37 0.58 -1.20
C ALA A 108 -11.01 0.40 -0.50
N ALA A 109 -10.08 -0.34 -1.10
CA ALA A 109 -8.78 -0.63 -0.49
C ALA A 109 -7.94 0.64 -0.23
N PRO A 110 -7.75 1.59 -1.17
CA PRO A 110 -7.05 2.85 -0.90
C PRO A 110 -7.75 3.72 0.13
N ILE A 111 -9.08 3.73 0.17
CA ILE A 111 -9.85 4.53 1.16
C ILE A 111 -9.57 4.02 2.57
N THR A 112 -9.65 2.72 2.80
CA THR A 112 -9.39 2.11 4.12
C THR A 112 -7.93 2.28 4.55
N SER A 113 -7.00 2.08 3.63
CA SER A 113 -5.56 2.27 3.88
C SER A 113 -5.22 3.73 4.15
N GLY A 114 -5.81 4.65 3.38
CA GLY A 114 -5.63 6.09 3.56
C GLY A 114 -6.15 6.59 4.91
N ASP A 115 -7.36 6.16 5.33
CA ASP A 115 -7.89 6.50 6.66
C ASP A 115 -6.95 6.04 7.77
N THR A 116 -6.43 4.80 7.65
CA THR A 116 -5.54 4.24 8.66
C THR A 116 -4.18 4.94 8.68
N ALA A 117 -3.62 5.27 7.51
CA ALA A 117 -2.35 5.99 7.38
C ALA A 117 -2.44 7.40 7.96
N LEU A 118 -3.49 8.16 7.62
CA LEU A 118 -3.71 9.51 8.14
C LEU A 118 -3.98 9.51 9.65
N ARG A 119 -4.65 8.49 10.15
CA ARG A 119 -4.85 8.27 11.59
C ARG A 119 -3.53 8.02 12.31
N SER A 120 -2.67 7.16 11.76
CA SER A 120 -1.34 6.91 12.30
C SER A 120 -0.50 8.19 12.31
N ALA A 121 -0.43 8.89 11.19
CA ALA A 121 0.30 10.15 11.09
C ALA A 121 -0.17 11.18 12.13
N ARG A 122 -1.50 11.31 12.32
CA ARG A 122 -2.05 12.18 13.35
C ARG A 122 -1.63 11.78 14.75
N LEU A 123 -1.66 10.49 15.07
CA LEU A 123 -1.30 10.02 16.41
C LEU A 123 0.18 10.20 16.69
N ILE A 124 1.05 9.90 15.73
CA ILE A 124 2.49 10.11 15.83
C ILE A 124 2.80 11.60 16.00
N ALA A 125 2.21 12.46 15.17
CA ALA A 125 2.38 13.91 15.29
C ALA A 125 1.87 14.46 16.64
N ALA A 126 0.74 13.95 17.13
CA ALA A 126 0.19 14.33 18.41
C ALA A 126 1.05 13.89 19.60
N ASP A 127 1.63 12.68 19.53
CA ASP A 127 2.56 12.17 20.53
C ASP A 127 3.84 13.01 20.55
N PHE A 128 4.38 13.34 19.38
CA PHE A 128 5.57 14.18 19.26
C PHE A 128 5.36 15.61 19.79
N LEU A 129 4.18 16.20 19.51
CA LEU A 129 3.80 17.53 19.96
C LEU A 129 3.20 17.55 21.39
N HIS A 130 3.07 16.39 22.04
CA HIS A 130 2.46 16.24 23.36
C HIS A 130 1.03 16.78 23.45
N ILE A 131 0.26 16.71 22.36
CA ILE A 131 -1.11 17.22 22.26
C ILE A 131 -2.11 16.12 22.64
N PRO A 132 -2.91 16.30 23.74
CA PRO A 132 -3.89 15.30 24.14
C PRO A 132 -5.03 15.19 23.12
N GLN A 133 -5.28 13.97 22.62
CA GLN A 133 -6.25 13.69 21.55
C GLN A 133 -7.70 13.47 22.05
N LYS A 134 -8.00 13.70 23.32
CA LYS A 134 -9.35 13.53 23.89
C LYS A 134 -10.36 14.54 23.32
N LYS A 135 -9.96 15.80 23.13
CA LYS A 135 -10.82 16.87 22.62
C LYS A 135 -10.83 16.87 21.08
N ILE A 136 -12.02 17.00 20.48
CA ILE A 136 -12.18 17.08 19.02
C ILE A 136 -11.37 18.24 18.42
N ARG A 137 -11.34 19.39 19.08
CA ARG A 137 -10.56 20.56 18.65
C ARG A 137 -9.07 20.22 18.45
N ASN A 138 -8.47 19.48 19.39
CA ASN A 138 -7.07 19.07 19.30
C ASN A 138 -6.85 18.05 18.17
N ARG A 139 -7.81 17.17 17.92
CA ARG A 139 -7.75 16.24 16.77
C ARG A 139 -7.76 17.00 15.45
N LEU A 140 -8.66 17.97 15.30
CA LEU A 140 -8.75 18.79 14.10
C LEU A 140 -7.49 19.63 13.88
N LEU A 141 -6.96 20.23 14.96
CA LEU A 141 -5.74 21.04 14.90
C LEU A 141 -4.54 20.25 14.34
N VAL A 142 -4.41 18.97 14.68
CA VAL A 142 -3.34 18.11 14.14
C VAL A 142 -3.72 17.53 12.76
N SER A 143 -4.99 17.21 12.54
CA SER A 143 -5.43 16.57 11.28
C SER A 143 -5.41 17.54 10.10
N ILE A 144 -5.84 18.78 10.27
CA ILE A 144 -5.94 19.76 9.16
C ILE A 144 -4.59 19.98 8.46
N PRO A 145 -3.48 20.26 9.16
CA PRO A 145 -2.17 20.38 8.51
C PRO A 145 -1.75 19.10 7.76
N ILE A 146 -2.04 17.92 8.34
CA ILE A 146 -1.71 16.62 7.70
C ILE A 146 -2.51 16.44 6.41
N PHE A 147 -3.81 16.79 6.41
CA PHE A 147 -4.63 16.73 5.20
C PHE A 147 -4.16 17.72 4.12
N ILE A 148 -3.77 18.94 4.52
CA ILE A 148 -3.21 19.93 3.58
C ILE A 148 -1.91 19.40 2.99
N LEU A 149 -1.03 18.83 3.81
CA LEU A 149 0.22 18.24 3.35
C LEU A 149 -0.04 17.05 2.40
N ALA A 150 -0.97 16.17 2.74
CA ALA A 150 -1.36 15.07 1.88
C ALA A 150 -1.91 15.56 0.53
N TRP A 151 -2.74 16.60 0.55
CA TRP A 151 -3.27 17.22 -0.67
C TRP A 151 -2.15 17.83 -1.54
N LEU A 152 -1.19 18.52 -0.93
CA LEU A 152 -0.01 19.06 -1.64
C LEU A 152 0.84 17.93 -2.27
N VAL A 153 1.03 16.85 -1.54
CA VAL A 153 1.76 15.67 -2.05
C VAL A 153 1.05 15.04 -3.26
N MET A 154 -0.28 15.07 -3.30
CA MET A 154 -1.05 14.59 -4.47
C MET A 154 -0.85 15.43 -5.74
N MET A 155 -0.30 16.63 -5.65
CA MET A 155 0.05 17.46 -6.81
C MET A 155 1.38 17.05 -7.46
N ILE A 156 2.14 16.20 -6.83
CA ILE A 156 3.43 15.68 -7.34
C ILE A 156 3.14 14.51 -8.28
N ASP A 157 3.96 14.40 -9.32
CA ASP A 157 3.86 13.29 -10.27
C ASP A 157 4.00 11.95 -9.55
N PHE A 158 3.12 11.00 -9.88
CA PHE A 158 3.04 9.69 -9.25
C PHE A 158 4.35 8.90 -9.34
N GLU A 159 5.07 8.95 -10.47
CA GLU A 159 6.33 8.22 -10.63
C GLU A 159 7.42 8.71 -9.68
N VAL A 160 7.49 10.03 -9.49
CA VAL A 160 8.42 10.67 -8.56
C VAL A 160 8.06 10.27 -7.13
N LEU A 161 6.76 10.39 -6.79
CA LEU A 161 6.25 10.06 -5.47
C LEU A 161 6.50 8.58 -5.12
N TRP A 162 6.26 7.67 -6.07
CA TRP A 162 6.47 6.23 -5.89
C TRP A 162 7.93 5.89 -5.58
N ARG A 163 8.86 6.56 -6.24
CA ARG A 163 10.30 6.37 -6.02
C ARG A 163 10.74 6.81 -4.63
N TYR A 164 10.28 7.98 -4.17
CA TYR A 164 10.53 8.45 -2.81
C TYR A 164 9.85 7.59 -1.75
N PHE A 165 8.65 7.12 -2.02
CA PHE A 165 7.92 6.21 -1.14
C PHE A 165 8.70 4.89 -0.92
N ALA A 166 9.20 4.28 -1.98
CA ALA A 166 10.01 3.08 -1.89
C ALA A 166 11.29 3.31 -1.08
N TRP A 167 11.97 4.43 -1.31
CA TRP A 167 13.17 4.80 -0.56
C TRP A 167 12.89 5.05 0.93
N CYS A 168 11.84 5.76 1.26
CA CYS A 168 11.43 6.00 2.64
C CYS A 168 11.09 4.69 3.37
N ASN A 169 10.38 3.78 2.71
CA ASN A 169 10.04 2.47 3.28
C ASN A 169 11.28 1.64 3.61
N GLN A 170 12.25 1.59 2.71
CA GLN A 170 13.50 0.86 2.94
C GLN A 170 14.31 1.48 4.07
N THR A 171 14.43 2.80 4.08
CA THR A 171 15.14 3.53 5.13
C THR A 171 14.52 3.25 6.50
N LEU A 172 13.19 3.33 6.61
CA LEU A 172 12.49 3.06 7.85
C LEU A 172 12.64 1.59 8.28
N ALA A 173 12.60 0.65 7.33
CA ALA A 173 12.83 -0.77 7.61
C ALA A 173 14.23 -1.03 8.16
N VAL A 174 15.26 -0.42 7.60
CA VAL A 174 16.63 -0.53 8.10
C VAL A 174 16.72 -0.02 9.55
N PHE A 175 16.18 1.16 9.84
CA PHE A 175 16.19 1.71 11.21
C PHE A 175 15.37 0.87 12.21
N THR A 176 14.33 0.19 11.75
CA THR A 176 13.47 -0.61 12.63
C THR A 176 14.07 -1.98 12.92
N LEU A 177 14.82 -2.56 11.97
CA LEU A 177 15.40 -3.90 12.09
C LEU A 177 16.82 -3.90 12.66
N TRP A 178 17.54 -2.78 12.58
CA TRP A 178 18.89 -2.62 13.17
C TRP A 178 18.82 -2.27 14.65
#